data_55b25193c0ab74df8eba8571488f81c9
#
_entry.id   55b25193c0ab74df8eba8571488f81c9
#
_cell.length_a   1.000
_cell.length_b   1.000
_cell.length_c   1.000
_cell.angle_alpha   90.00
_cell.angle_beta   90.00
_cell.angle_gamma   90.00
#
_symmetry.space_group_name_H-M   'P 1'
#
loop_
_entity.id
_entity.type
_entity.pdbx_description
1 polymer ?
#
loop_
_entity_poly.entity_id
_entity_poly.type
_entity_poly.pdbx_seq_one_letter_code
_entity_poly.pdbx_strand_id
1 'polypeptide(L)'
;MAANREQGRASAVVSLRPLVAGDARELRRIHRTEEVRRWWSDPDDEFPWEEPEATRWTVEVGGAIAGLIQFYEENEPRYRHATIDLFLDPAVHGQGLGTEVIRRTVDHLVNDRGHHRITIDPAADNAAAIRCYEKVGFEAVGVMRAYERDPFGDQWHDGLLMELVVDGA
;
A
#
# COMPACT_ATOMS: atom_id res chain seq x y z
N MET A 1 6.57 -40.74 -22.68
CA MET A 1 7.34 -39.47 -22.81
C MET A 1 6.37 -38.32 -22.56
N ALA A 2 6.29 -37.84 -21.33
CA ALA A 2 5.50 -36.67 -20.94
C ALA A 2 6.46 -35.50 -20.84
N ALA A 3 6.36 -34.56 -21.77
CA ALA A 3 7.16 -33.36 -21.79
C ALA A 3 6.70 -32.42 -20.69
N ASN A 4 7.61 -32.13 -19.79
CA ASN A 4 7.59 -31.16 -18.71
C ASN A 4 7.28 -29.76 -19.26
N ARG A 5 6.09 -29.22 -18.95
CA ARG A 5 5.75 -27.81 -19.18
C ARG A 5 5.89 -27.05 -17.87
N GLU A 6 7.09 -26.91 -17.39
CA GLU A 6 7.46 -25.81 -16.52
C GLU A 6 7.64 -24.55 -17.37
N GLN A 7 6.53 -23.92 -17.73
CA GLN A 7 6.59 -22.52 -18.16
C GLN A 7 6.77 -21.68 -16.90
N GLY A 8 8.02 -21.31 -16.63
CA GLY A 8 8.35 -20.29 -15.64
C GLY A 8 7.52 -19.02 -15.92
N ARG A 9 6.58 -18.69 -15.02
CA ARG A 9 5.96 -17.39 -15.01
C ARG A 9 7.08 -16.38 -14.79
N ALA A 10 7.44 -15.64 -15.84
CA ALA A 10 8.27 -14.47 -15.69
C ALA A 10 7.54 -13.57 -14.66
N SER A 11 8.16 -13.36 -13.50
CA SER A 11 7.62 -12.46 -12.48
C SER A 11 7.48 -11.08 -13.13
N ALA A 12 6.28 -10.55 -13.17
CA ALA A 12 6.05 -9.24 -13.75
C ALA A 12 6.90 -8.23 -12.96
N VAL A 13 7.69 -7.44 -13.68
CA VAL A 13 8.60 -6.46 -13.07
C VAL A 13 7.77 -5.35 -12.42
N VAL A 14 7.92 -5.20 -11.11
CA VAL A 14 7.36 -4.07 -10.34
C VAL A 14 8.36 -2.92 -10.40
N SER A 15 7.91 -1.71 -10.68
CA SER A 15 8.67 -0.47 -10.49
C SER A 15 7.85 0.55 -9.70
N LEU A 16 8.57 1.37 -8.94
CA LEU A 16 8.02 2.47 -8.16
C LEU A 16 8.70 3.75 -8.66
N ARG A 17 7.92 4.77 -8.96
CA ARG A 17 8.44 6.06 -9.37
C ARG A 17 7.59 7.21 -8.82
N PRO A 18 8.17 8.41 -8.69
CA PRO A 18 7.39 9.57 -8.28
C PRO A 18 6.12 9.75 -9.13
N LEU A 19 5.04 10.12 -8.48
CA LEU A 19 3.77 10.46 -9.12
C LEU A 19 3.96 11.67 -10.06
N VAL A 20 3.39 11.60 -11.26
CA VAL A 20 3.35 12.72 -12.20
C VAL A 20 1.92 12.99 -12.69
N ALA A 21 1.66 14.20 -13.17
CA ALA A 21 0.31 14.62 -13.55
C ALA A 21 -0.37 13.69 -14.58
N GLY A 22 0.41 13.08 -15.48
CA GLY A 22 -0.10 12.15 -16.48
C GLY A 22 -0.69 10.87 -15.92
N ASP A 23 -0.38 10.52 -14.68
CA ASP A 23 -0.85 9.28 -14.03
C ASP A 23 -2.28 9.40 -13.48
N ALA A 24 -2.72 10.61 -13.18
CA ALA A 24 -3.95 10.88 -12.45
C ALA A 24 -5.19 10.20 -13.06
N ARG A 25 -5.30 10.19 -14.39
CA ARG A 25 -6.43 9.58 -15.09
C ARG A 25 -6.52 8.07 -14.81
N GLU A 26 -5.41 7.37 -14.93
CA GLU A 26 -5.38 5.91 -14.76
C GLU A 26 -5.50 5.54 -13.28
N LEU A 27 -4.83 6.25 -12.40
CA LEU A 27 -4.97 6.05 -10.95
C LEU A 27 -6.41 6.28 -10.49
N ARG A 28 -7.09 7.30 -10.99
CA ARG A 28 -8.51 7.54 -10.71
C ARG A 28 -9.41 6.42 -11.25
N ARG A 29 -9.10 5.86 -12.43
CA ARG A 29 -9.80 4.68 -12.95
C ARG A 29 -9.68 3.49 -12.01
N ILE A 30 -8.45 3.20 -11.56
CA ILE A 30 -8.18 2.10 -10.62
C ILE A 30 -8.88 2.34 -9.28
N HIS A 31 -8.76 3.55 -8.73
CA HIS A 31 -9.37 3.92 -7.47
C HIS A 31 -10.90 3.73 -7.47
N ARG A 32 -11.56 3.96 -8.61
CA ARG A 32 -13.01 3.78 -8.78
C ARG A 32 -13.48 2.34 -9.00
N THR A 33 -12.58 1.36 -8.99
CA THR A 33 -13.00 -0.05 -8.99
C THR A 33 -13.70 -0.39 -7.67
N GLU A 34 -14.64 -1.33 -7.69
CA GLU A 34 -15.43 -1.70 -6.51
C GLU A 34 -14.53 -2.19 -5.37
N GLU A 35 -13.50 -2.98 -5.72
CA GLU A 35 -12.56 -3.54 -4.76
C GLU A 35 -11.73 -2.49 -4.04
N VAL A 36 -11.28 -1.44 -4.75
CA VAL A 36 -10.50 -0.35 -4.15
C VAL A 36 -11.42 0.56 -3.35
N ARG A 37 -12.56 0.98 -3.92
CA ARG A 37 -13.54 1.84 -3.25
C ARG A 37 -14.04 1.30 -1.92
N ARG A 38 -14.11 -0.02 -1.81
CA ARG A 38 -14.50 -0.69 -0.56
C ARG A 38 -13.62 -0.28 0.63
N TRP A 39 -12.34 0.01 0.38
CA TRP A 39 -11.36 0.30 1.42
C TRP A 39 -10.86 1.75 1.43
N TRP A 40 -11.02 2.46 0.30
CA TRP A 40 -10.45 3.78 0.08
C TRP A 40 -11.48 4.90 -0.13
N SER A 41 -12.76 4.65 -0.02
CA SER A 41 -13.82 5.59 -0.39
C SER A 41 -13.81 6.00 -1.89
N ASP A 42 -14.55 7.03 -2.25
CA ASP A 42 -14.47 7.63 -3.59
C ASP A 42 -13.33 8.66 -3.63
N PRO A 43 -12.56 8.73 -4.73
CA PRO A 43 -11.56 9.77 -4.89
C PRO A 43 -12.24 11.13 -5.03
N ASP A 44 -11.76 12.12 -4.31
CA ASP A 44 -12.23 13.48 -4.46
C ASP A 44 -11.74 14.15 -5.77
N ASP A 45 -12.09 15.41 -5.96
CA ASP A 45 -11.74 16.12 -7.20
C ASP A 45 -10.25 16.46 -7.28
N GLU A 46 -9.56 16.55 -6.16
CA GLU A 46 -8.13 16.86 -6.07
C GLU A 46 -7.25 15.61 -6.15
N PHE A 47 -7.83 14.40 -6.02
CA PHE A 47 -7.06 13.16 -6.13
C PHE A 47 -6.23 13.11 -7.42
N PRO A 48 -4.98 12.73 -7.38
CA PRO A 48 -4.20 12.20 -6.26
C PRO A 48 -3.30 13.25 -5.55
N TRP A 49 -3.74 14.51 -5.44
CA TRP A 49 -2.93 15.61 -4.90
C TRP A 49 -3.47 16.22 -3.61
N GLU A 50 -4.54 15.67 -3.06
CA GLU A 50 -5.31 16.18 -1.92
C GLU A 50 -4.53 16.30 -0.60
N GLU A 51 -3.44 15.56 -0.47
CA GLU A 51 -2.60 15.54 0.73
C GLU A 51 -1.16 15.89 0.37
N PRO A 52 -0.79 17.16 0.39
CA PRO A 52 0.53 17.62 -0.06
C PRO A 52 1.69 17.14 0.82
N GLU A 53 1.43 16.73 2.06
CA GLU A 53 2.41 16.16 2.99
C GLU A 53 2.77 14.70 2.66
N ALA A 54 1.94 14.02 1.92
CA ALA A 54 2.21 12.65 1.50
C ALA A 54 3.23 12.59 0.36
N THR A 55 4.23 11.74 0.50
CA THR A 55 5.05 11.34 -0.65
C THR A 55 4.34 10.22 -1.41
N ARG A 56 4.10 10.45 -2.70
CA ARG A 56 3.34 9.51 -3.54
C ARG A 56 4.16 8.96 -4.68
N TRP A 57 4.07 7.65 -4.85
CA TRP A 57 4.67 6.95 -5.98
C TRP A 57 3.62 6.18 -6.78
N THR A 58 3.77 6.23 -8.08
CA THR A 58 3.03 5.38 -8.99
C THR A 58 3.65 4.00 -9.00
N VAL A 59 2.81 2.99 -8.79
CA VAL A 59 3.18 1.58 -8.94
C VAL A 59 2.98 1.16 -10.39
N GLU A 60 4.01 0.61 -11.01
CA GLU A 60 3.92 0.03 -12.35
C GLU A 60 4.22 -1.46 -12.31
N VAL A 61 3.50 -2.21 -13.13
CA VAL A 61 3.70 -3.65 -13.33
C VAL A 61 3.84 -3.91 -14.83
N GLY A 62 5.00 -4.38 -15.24
CA GLY A 62 5.28 -4.59 -16.67
C GLY A 62 5.22 -3.31 -17.51
N GLY A 63 5.48 -2.15 -16.91
CA GLY A 63 5.42 -0.84 -17.57
C GLY A 63 4.03 -0.21 -17.66
N ALA A 64 2.99 -0.84 -17.09
CA ALA A 64 1.66 -0.27 -17.00
C ALA A 64 1.37 0.21 -15.58
N ILE A 65 0.66 1.32 -15.44
CA ILE A 65 0.22 1.82 -14.13
C ILE A 65 -0.72 0.80 -13.50
N ALA A 66 -0.38 0.39 -12.28
CA ALA A 66 -1.08 -0.67 -11.54
C ALA A 66 -1.51 -0.26 -10.14
N GLY A 67 -1.25 0.98 -9.72
CA GLY A 67 -1.66 1.47 -8.41
C GLY A 67 -0.88 2.66 -7.91
N LEU A 68 -1.15 3.01 -6.68
CA LEU A 68 -0.52 4.08 -5.93
C LEU A 68 0.00 3.52 -4.60
N ILE A 69 1.16 3.98 -4.18
CA ILE A 69 1.62 3.87 -2.81
C ILE A 69 2.00 5.24 -2.31
N GLN A 70 1.59 5.56 -1.08
CA GLN A 70 1.94 6.79 -0.42
C GLN A 70 2.51 6.53 0.96
N PHE A 71 3.30 7.47 1.46
CA PHE A 71 3.81 7.42 2.81
C PHE A 71 3.93 8.81 3.41
N TYR A 72 3.75 8.86 4.72
CA TYR A 72 3.88 10.02 5.57
C TYR A 72 5.06 9.81 6.49
N GLU A 73 5.82 10.86 6.75
CA GLU A 73 7.01 10.80 7.60
C GLU A 73 6.87 11.72 8.81
N GLU A 74 6.88 11.14 10.01
CA GLU A 74 7.10 11.89 11.24
C GLU A 74 8.61 12.03 11.46
N ASN A 75 9.12 13.25 11.36
CA ASN A 75 10.54 13.54 11.43
C ASN A 75 11.01 14.10 12.78
N GLU A 76 10.09 14.27 13.75
CA GLU A 76 10.49 14.62 15.12
C GLU A 76 11.39 13.51 15.70
N PRO A 77 12.63 13.82 16.10
CA PRO A 77 13.63 12.77 16.42
C PRO A 77 13.19 11.77 17.49
N ARG A 78 12.32 12.20 18.44
CA ARG A 78 11.83 11.32 19.52
C ARG A 78 10.69 10.41 19.13
N TYR A 79 10.03 10.68 17.99
CA TYR A 79 8.84 9.98 17.52
C TYR A 79 8.97 9.53 16.05
N ARG A 80 10.17 9.55 15.52
CA ARG A 80 10.44 9.33 14.10
C ARG A 80 9.93 7.97 13.62
N HIS A 81 9.02 7.99 12.66
CA HIS A 81 8.47 6.81 11.99
C HIS A 81 7.91 7.19 10.62
N ALA A 82 7.53 6.21 9.83
CA ALA A 82 6.75 6.42 8.62
C ALA A 82 5.47 5.58 8.63
N THR A 83 4.43 6.07 7.97
CA THR A 83 3.18 5.35 7.76
C THR A 83 2.99 5.14 6.26
N ILE A 84 2.61 3.94 5.84
CA ILE A 84 2.39 3.57 4.44
C ILE A 84 0.91 3.34 4.19
N ASP A 85 0.47 3.70 2.99
CA ASP A 85 -0.85 3.41 2.50
C ASP A 85 -0.82 3.12 0.99
N LEU A 86 -1.62 2.16 0.47
CA LEU A 86 -1.57 1.79 -0.94
C LEU A 86 -2.87 1.17 -1.45
N PHE A 87 -3.08 1.30 -2.74
CA PHE A 87 -4.01 0.45 -3.48
C PHE A 87 -3.38 -0.05 -4.78
N LEU A 88 -3.83 -1.20 -5.24
CA LEU A 88 -3.45 -1.79 -6.52
C LEU A 88 -4.68 -2.10 -7.37
N ASP A 89 -4.51 -2.08 -8.69
CA ASP A 89 -5.52 -2.53 -9.64
C ASP A 89 -5.92 -3.98 -9.31
N PRO A 90 -7.23 -4.28 -9.16
CA PRO A 90 -7.70 -5.65 -8.95
C PRO A 90 -7.15 -6.67 -9.97
N ALA A 91 -6.85 -6.22 -11.19
CA ALA A 91 -6.28 -7.07 -12.23
C ALA A 91 -4.90 -7.68 -11.86
N VAL A 92 -4.19 -7.08 -10.91
CA VAL A 92 -2.88 -7.57 -10.44
C VAL A 92 -2.93 -8.21 -9.05
N HIS A 93 -4.11 -8.33 -8.44
CA HIS A 93 -4.27 -8.97 -7.13
C HIS A 93 -3.93 -10.48 -7.18
N GLY A 94 -3.56 -11.05 -6.04
CA GLY A 94 -3.28 -12.48 -5.90
C GLY A 94 -1.98 -12.97 -6.54
N GLN A 95 -1.15 -12.08 -7.09
CA GLN A 95 0.11 -12.39 -7.76
C GLN A 95 1.36 -12.13 -6.91
N GLY A 96 1.18 -11.75 -5.64
CA GLY A 96 2.29 -11.39 -4.73
C GLY A 96 2.87 -9.98 -4.94
N LEU A 97 2.32 -9.22 -5.89
CA LEU A 97 2.84 -7.91 -6.26
C LEU A 97 2.69 -6.87 -5.13
N GLY A 98 1.59 -6.92 -4.36
CA GLY A 98 1.42 -6.07 -3.19
C GLY A 98 2.54 -6.26 -2.15
N THR A 99 2.91 -7.50 -1.88
CA THR A 99 4.04 -7.83 -0.99
C THR A 99 5.35 -7.24 -1.51
N GLU A 100 5.59 -7.30 -2.81
CA GLU A 100 6.80 -6.73 -3.43
C GLU A 100 6.81 -5.19 -3.37
N VAL A 101 5.68 -4.55 -3.64
CA VAL A 101 5.53 -3.08 -3.54
C VAL A 101 5.84 -2.61 -2.12
N ILE A 102 5.22 -3.23 -1.11
CA ILE A 102 5.45 -2.88 0.31
C ILE A 102 6.91 -3.11 0.68
N ARG A 103 7.51 -4.25 0.31
CA ARG A 103 8.91 -4.54 0.63
C ARG A 103 9.85 -3.46 0.08
N ARG A 104 9.71 -3.07 -1.19
CA ARG A 104 10.52 -2.00 -1.79
C ARG A 104 10.34 -0.67 -1.11
N THR A 105 9.12 -0.34 -0.70
CA THR A 105 8.83 0.89 0.02
C THR A 105 9.44 0.87 1.43
N VAL A 106 9.33 -0.24 2.15
CA VAL A 106 9.98 -0.44 3.45
C VAL A 106 11.50 -0.32 3.30
N ASP A 107 12.10 -0.98 2.30
CA ASP A 107 13.54 -0.90 2.04
C ASP A 107 13.99 0.56 1.82
N HIS A 108 13.23 1.35 1.05
CA HIS A 108 13.52 2.77 0.87
C HIS A 108 13.40 3.56 2.18
N LEU A 109 12.30 3.38 2.92
CA LEU A 109 12.06 4.12 4.16
C LEU A 109 13.10 3.81 5.23
N VAL A 110 13.57 2.57 5.30
CA VAL A 110 14.61 2.15 6.26
C VAL A 110 15.99 2.59 5.79
N ASN A 111 16.40 2.21 4.57
CA ASN A 111 17.79 2.34 4.12
C ASN A 111 18.14 3.73 3.60
N ASP A 112 17.22 4.39 2.90
CA ASP A 112 17.46 5.71 2.29
C ASP A 112 16.97 6.85 3.17
N ARG A 113 15.83 6.63 3.90
CA ARG A 113 15.20 7.65 4.75
C ARG A 113 15.57 7.51 6.24
N GLY A 114 16.07 6.35 6.67
CA GLY A 114 16.53 6.10 8.03
C GLY A 114 15.42 5.97 9.08
N HIS A 115 14.21 5.52 8.68
CA HIS A 115 13.15 5.20 9.61
C HIS A 115 13.41 3.84 10.25
N HIS A 116 13.27 3.75 11.57
CA HIS A 116 13.40 2.49 12.31
C HIS A 116 12.05 1.80 12.54
N ARG A 117 10.95 2.53 12.35
CA ARG A 117 9.59 2.04 12.56
C ARG A 117 8.70 2.45 11.40
N ILE A 118 8.01 1.50 10.83
CA ILE A 118 7.04 1.70 9.75
C ILE A 118 5.69 1.18 10.24
N THR A 119 4.63 1.93 10.02
CA THR A 119 3.27 1.54 10.37
C THR A 119 2.36 1.43 9.16
N ILE A 120 1.30 0.64 9.30
CA ILE A 120 0.21 0.51 8.34
C ILE A 120 -1.05 0.09 9.09
N ASP A 121 -2.22 0.52 8.65
CA ASP A 121 -3.46 0.34 9.39
C ASP A 121 -4.64 -0.13 8.52
N PRO A 122 -4.57 -1.36 7.97
CA PRO A 122 -5.68 -1.90 7.20
C PRO A 122 -6.97 -2.00 8.02
N ALA A 123 -8.12 -1.98 7.34
CA ALA A 123 -9.38 -2.36 7.96
C ALA A 123 -9.23 -3.77 8.60
N ALA A 124 -9.73 -3.96 9.81
CA ALA A 124 -9.51 -5.18 10.60
C ALA A 124 -10.07 -6.45 9.95
N ASP A 125 -11.03 -6.31 9.03
CA ASP A 125 -11.61 -7.40 8.25
C ASP A 125 -10.96 -7.58 6.86
N ASN A 126 -9.97 -6.73 6.48
CA ASN A 126 -9.21 -6.86 5.24
C ASN A 126 -8.12 -7.93 5.37
N ALA A 127 -8.53 -9.19 5.50
CA ALA A 127 -7.62 -10.30 5.69
C ALA A 127 -6.59 -10.47 4.56
N ALA A 128 -6.87 -10.00 3.34
CA ALA A 128 -5.93 -10.08 2.22
C ALA A 128 -4.77 -9.09 2.40
N ALA A 129 -5.05 -7.86 2.80
CA ALA A 129 -4.05 -6.84 3.11
C ALA A 129 -3.21 -7.26 4.32
N ILE A 130 -3.85 -7.68 5.41
CA ILE A 130 -3.16 -8.14 6.63
C ILE A 130 -2.14 -9.23 6.31
N ARG A 131 -2.56 -10.30 5.60
CA ARG A 131 -1.62 -11.36 5.18
C ARG A 131 -0.51 -10.86 4.25
N CYS A 132 -0.76 -9.84 3.45
CA CYS A 132 0.26 -9.23 2.61
C CYS A 132 1.34 -8.56 3.47
N TYR A 133 0.94 -7.83 4.50
CA TYR A 133 1.83 -7.09 5.39
C TYR A 133 2.61 -8.03 6.32
N GLU A 134 1.97 -9.05 6.87
CA GLU A 134 2.63 -10.11 7.65
C GLU A 134 3.78 -10.78 6.87
N LYS A 135 3.62 -11.01 5.56
CA LYS A 135 4.69 -11.57 4.71
C LYS A 135 5.90 -10.66 4.54
N VAL A 136 5.75 -9.37 4.76
CA VAL A 136 6.87 -8.41 4.74
C VAL A 136 7.55 -8.33 6.11
N GLY A 137 6.85 -8.70 7.17
CA GLY A 137 7.36 -8.68 8.53
C GLY A 137 6.63 -7.71 9.45
N PHE A 138 5.49 -7.16 9.03
CA PHE A 138 4.65 -6.38 9.92
C PHE A 138 3.98 -7.28 10.96
N GLU A 139 3.92 -6.80 12.19
CA GLU A 139 3.26 -7.45 13.31
C GLU A 139 2.06 -6.61 13.78
N ALA A 140 1.01 -7.26 14.27
CA ALA A 140 -0.16 -6.57 14.81
C ALA A 140 0.16 -5.91 16.14
N VAL A 141 -0.09 -4.60 16.26
CA VAL A 141 -0.01 -3.85 17.52
C VAL A 141 -1.32 -3.95 18.28
N GLY A 142 -2.44 -3.75 17.59
CA GLY A 142 -3.75 -3.83 18.21
C GLY A 142 -4.89 -3.31 17.34
N VAL A 143 -6.10 -3.63 17.75
CA VAL A 143 -7.32 -3.19 17.07
C VAL A 143 -7.69 -1.77 17.52
N MET A 144 -7.88 -0.90 16.55
CA MET A 144 -8.42 0.45 16.72
C MET A 144 -9.92 0.40 16.48
N ARG A 145 -10.72 0.46 17.55
CA ARG A 145 -12.18 0.32 17.47
C ARG A 145 -12.83 1.57 16.90
N ALA A 146 -13.81 1.37 15.99
CA ALA A 146 -14.55 2.45 15.34
C ALA A 146 -13.58 3.52 14.76
N TYR A 147 -12.55 3.05 14.07
CA TYR A 147 -11.44 3.87 13.59
C TYR A 147 -11.79 4.63 12.32
N GLU A 148 -12.44 3.96 11.38
CA GLU A 148 -12.76 4.51 10.08
C GLU A 148 -14.27 4.45 9.82
N ARG A 149 -14.83 5.51 9.24
CA ARG A 149 -16.22 5.53 8.85
C ARG A 149 -16.40 4.83 7.51
N ASP A 150 -17.46 4.01 7.40
CA ASP A 150 -17.85 3.41 6.13
C ASP A 150 -17.96 4.49 5.03
N PRO A 151 -17.26 4.36 3.91
CA PRO A 151 -17.28 5.34 2.84
C PRO A 151 -18.66 5.52 2.20
N PHE A 152 -19.55 4.53 2.33
CA PHE A 152 -20.88 4.53 1.70
C PHE A 152 -22.04 4.42 2.71
N GLY A 153 -21.74 4.49 4.00
CA GLY A 153 -22.71 4.32 5.07
C GLY A 153 -22.42 5.16 6.30
N ASP A 154 -23.20 4.89 7.36
CA ASP A 154 -23.06 5.56 8.66
C ASP A 154 -22.36 4.70 9.71
N GLN A 155 -21.89 3.52 9.35
CA GLN A 155 -21.23 2.61 10.25
C GLN A 155 -19.74 2.95 10.39
N TRP A 156 -19.17 2.55 11.51
CA TRP A 156 -17.74 2.65 11.78
C TRP A 156 -17.12 1.27 11.74
N HIS A 157 -15.95 1.17 11.13
CA HIS A 157 -15.16 -0.04 11.05
C HIS A 157 -13.94 0.02 11.95
N ASP A 158 -13.52 -1.13 12.43
CA ASP A 158 -12.29 -1.26 13.18
C ASP A 158 -11.10 -1.30 12.22
N GLY A 159 -10.01 -0.64 12.59
CA GLY A 159 -8.72 -0.76 11.95
C GLY A 159 -7.80 -1.71 12.72
N LEU A 160 -6.82 -2.29 12.06
CA LEU A 160 -5.75 -3.05 12.68
C LEU A 160 -4.44 -2.29 12.52
N LEU A 161 -3.95 -1.66 13.60
CA LEU A 161 -2.61 -1.07 13.55
C LEU A 161 -1.57 -2.20 13.49
N MET A 162 -0.72 -2.14 12.48
CA MET A 162 0.42 -3.04 12.30
C MET A 162 1.71 -2.23 12.22
N GLU A 163 2.81 -2.79 12.68
CA GLU A 163 4.12 -2.15 12.60
C GLU A 163 5.22 -3.11 12.19
N LEU A 164 6.24 -2.55 11.56
CA LEU A 164 7.52 -3.18 11.33
C LEU A 164 8.58 -2.33 12.02
N VAL A 165 9.32 -2.94 12.94
CA VAL A 165 10.40 -2.29 13.69
C VAL A 165 11.72 -2.94 13.27
N VAL A 166 12.70 -2.10 12.89
CA VAL A 166 14.02 -2.55 12.50
C VAL A 166 14.94 -2.49 13.71
N ASP A 167 15.48 -3.64 14.10
CA ASP A 167 16.40 -3.75 15.22
C ASP A 167 17.71 -3.00 14.94
N GLY A 168 18.16 -2.22 15.94
CA GLY A 168 19.47 -1.57 15.89
C GLY A 168 19.47 -0.10 15.48
N ALA A 169 18.31 0.57 15.49
CA ALA A 169 18.24 2.02 15.31
C ALA A 169 18.49 2.79 16.61
#